data_18ac995d01ec047cab5efac5661b85ec
#
_entry.id   18ac995d01ec047cab5efac5661b85ec
#
_cell.length_a   1.000
_cell.length_b   1.000
_cell.length_c   1.000
_cell.angle_alpha   90.00
_cell.angle_beta   90.00
_cell.angle_gamma   90.00
#
_symmetry.space_group_name_H-M   'P 1'
#
loop_
_entity.id
_entity.type
_entity.pdbx_description
1 polymer ?
#
loop_
_entity_poly.entity_id
_entity_poly.type
_entity_poly.pdbx_seq_one_letter_code
_entity_poly.pdbx_strand_id
1 'polypeptide(L)'
;MRTVLFLFLAAASFAADAPLLKDEFLLPNFAGRRASRGEWKFAEGSATCMQDDALYKKNKDHGPILFYDLAYTDAVIHFAVKPDAANKMIVFTANGAEGHVFRLVFSQAGMGVRAFPPEEKDHKSISLGNEAAVKLKTDGWSKVSVELRGTQATVKVGEFTKTYEHASIGRAKTNLSVGFSYGTVSVTELVVNR
;
A
#
# COMPACT_ATOMS: atom_id res chain seq x y z
N MET A 1 -48.93 -16.22 -41.52
CA MET A 1 -48.09 -15.13 -41.00
C MET A 1 -47.50 -15.57 -39.65
N ARG A 2 -46.20 -15.79 -39.59
CA ARG A 2 -45.50 -16.11 -38.33
C ARG A 2 -44.85 -14.85 -37.82
N THR A 3 -45.32 -14.31 -36.68
CA THR A 3 -44.73 -13.15 -36.02
C THR A 3 -43.50 -13.59 -35.25
N VAL A 4 -42.34 -13.08 -35.66
CA VAL A 4 -41.07 -13.30 -34.94
C VAL A 4 -40.92 -12.18 -33.90
N LEU A 5 -40.97 -12.55 -32.62
CA LEU A 5 -40.78 -11.62 -31.49
C LEU A 5 -39.26 -11.51 -31.22
N PHE A 6 -38.68 -10.34 -31.53
CA PHE A 6 -37.29 -10.05 -31.17
C PHE A 6 -37.24 -9.59 -29.70
N LEU A 7 -36.66 -10.41 -28.84
CA LEU A 7 -36.33 -10.04 -27.46
C LEU A 7 -35.04 -9.22 -27.47
N PHE A 8 -35.09 -7.93 -27.21
CA PHE A 8 -33.94 -7.09 -26.97
C PHE A 8 -33.47 -7.32 -25.52
N LEU A 9 -32.34 -8.05 -25.34
CA LEU A 9 -31.61 -8.07 -24.05
C LEU A 9 -30.85 -6.75 -23.89
N ALA A 10 -31.34 -5.89 -23.02
CA ALA A 10 -30.60 -4.70 -22.59
C ALA A 10 -29.42 -5.18 -21.67
N ALA A 11 -28.20 -5.15 -22.17
CA ALA A 11 -27.02 -5.34 -21.35
C ALA A 11 -26.85 -4.11 -20.45
N ALA A 12 -27.12 -4.26 -19.14
CA ALA A 12 -26.79 -3.23 -18.16
C ALA A 12 -25.25 -3.17 -18.04
N SER A 13 -24.66 -2.13 -18.61
CA SER A 13 -23.25 -1.81 -18.42
C SER A 13 -23.09 -1.25 -17.00
N PHE A 14 -22.59 -2.03 -16.07
CA PHE A 14 -22.12 -1.53 -14.79
C PHE A 14 -20.84 -0.74 -15.06
N ALA A 15 -20.91 0.56 -15.04
CA ALA A 15 -19.73 1.42 -14.99
C ALA A 15 -19.02 1.09 -13.67
N ALA A 16 -17.78 0.58 -13.75
CA ALA A 16 -16.94 0.42 -12.56
C ALA A 16 -16.71 1.81 -11.95
N ASP A 17 -16.93 1.95 -10.65
CA ASP A 17 -16.70 3.20 -9.93
C ASP A 17 -15.25 3.66 -10.16
N ALA A 18 -15.08 4.97 -10.41
CA ALA A 18 -13.74 5.54 -10.55
C ALA A 18 -12.92 5.32 -9.25
N PRO A 19 -11.62 5.01 -9.35
CA PRO A 19 -10.78 4.85 -8.18
C PRO A 19 -10.74 6.13 -7.35
N LEU A 20 -10.63 5.99 -6.02
CA LEU A 20 -10.39 7.11 -5.10
C LEU A 20 -9.06 7.81 -5.39
N LEU A 21 -8.07 7.03 -5.83
CA LEU A 21 -6.75 7.50 -6.21
C LEU A 21 -6.14 6.52 -7.21
N LYS A 22 -5.49 7.07 -8.25
CA LYS A 22 -4.68 6.30 -9.20
C LYS A 22 -3.44 7.13 -9.55
N ASP A 23 -2.28 6.69 -9.09
CA ASP A 23 -1.01 7.31 -9.46
C ASP A 23 -0.29 6.44 -10.49
N GLU A 24 -0.15 6.97 -11.70
CA GLU A 24 0.56 6.32 -12.80
C GLU A 24 2.04 6.67 -12.83
N PHE A 25 2.53 7.49 -11.88
CA PHE A 25 3.92 7.93 -11.74
C PHE A 25 4.51 8.62 -12.99
N LEU A 26 3.67 9.18 -13.83
CA LEU A 26 4.08 9.90 -15.04
C LEU A 26 4.48 11.35 -14.73
N LEU A 27 4.01 11.90 -13.63
CA LEU A 27 4.22 13.29 -13.23
C LEU A 27 5.06 13.38 -11.95
N PRO A 28 6.08 14.24 -11.89
CA PRO A 28 6.82 14.49 -10.66
C PRO A 28 5.93 15.07 -9.55
N ASN A 29 4.95 15.90 -9.92
CA ASN A 29 3.99 16.52 -9.02
C ASN A 29 2.60 15.90 -9.24
N PHE A 30 2.21 15.00 -8.34
CA PHE A 30 0.88 14.39 -8.34
C PHE A 30 0.12 14.88 -7.10
N ALA A 31 -1.13 15.32 -7.29
CA ALA A 31 -1.96 15.87 -6.22
C ALA A 31 -2.15 14.84 -5.08
N GLY A 32 -1.87 15.24 -3.84
CA GLY A 32 -1.95 14.37 -2.67
C GLY A 32 -0.74 13.46 -2.46
N ARG A 33 0.20 13.35 -3.42
CA ARG A 33 1.45 12.61 -3.20
C ARG A 33 2.51 13.51 -2.56
N ARG A 34 3.15 13.02 -1.51
CA ARG A 34 4.32 13.66 -0.87
C ARG A 34 5.48 12.69 -0.85
N ALA A 35 6.54 13.00 -1.61
CA ALA A 35 7.82 12.28 -1.58
C ALA A 35 8.73 12.89 -0.51
N SER A 36 9.33 12.08 0.35
CA SER A 36 10.11 12.56 1.50
C SER A 36 11.32 11.67 1.76
N ARG A 37 12.36 12.27 2.37
CA ARG A 37 13.56 11.61 2.90
C ARG A 37 14.40 10.89 1.85
N GLY A 38 14.39 11.39 0.61
CA GLY A 38 15.18 10.85 -0.49
C GLY A 38 14.89 11.57 -1.80
N GLU A 39 15.74 11.37 -2.79
CA GLU A 39 15.54 11.87 -4.14
C GLU A 39 14.72 10.86 -4.95
N TRP A 40 13.40 11.08 -4.98
CA TRP A 40 12.49 10.27 -5.75
C TRP A 40 12.47 10.69 -7.22
N LYS A 41 12.68 9.73 -8.11
CA LYS A 41 12.59 9.89 -9.56
C LYS A 41 11.29 9.27 -10.05
N PHE A 42 10.50 10.06 -10.78
CA PHE A 42 9.22 9.65 -11.37
C PHE A 42 9.39 9.57 -12.89
N ALA A 43 9.45 8.38 -13.41
CA ALA A 43 9.63 8.12 -14.83
C ALA A 43 9.10 6.74 -15.21
N GLU A 44 8.68 6.58 -16.46
CA GLU A 44 8.28 5.29 -17.05
C GLU A 44 7.24 4.52 -16.20
N GLY A 45 6.30 5.25 -15.61
CA GLY A 45 5.24 4.66 -14.82
C GLY A 45 5.69 4.12 -13.45
N SER A 46 6.84 4.58 -12.94
CA SER A 46 7.34 4.18 -11.61
C SER A 46 7.97 5.34 -10.84
N ALA A 47 7.96 5.22 -9.51
CA ALA A 47 8.72 6.05 -8.61
C ALA A 47 9.91 5.25 -8.08
N THR A 48 11.13 5.72 -8.28
CA THR A 48 12.35 5.04 -7.80
C THR A 48 13.14 5.96 -6.88
N CYS A 49 13.63 5.41 -5.77
CA CYS A 49 14.50 6.11 -4.85
C CYS A 49 15.57 5.18 -4.29
N MET A 50 16.79 5.68 -4.16
CA MET A 50 17.88 5.05 -3.41
C MET A 50 18.00 5.72 -2.05
N GLN A 51 18.17 4.95 -0.99
CA GLN A 51 18.43 5.51 0.33
C GLN A 51 19.73 6.30 0.36
N ASP A 52 19.67 7.50 0.92
CA ASP A 52 20.82 8.30 1.32
C ASP A 52 21.08 8.10 2.82
N ASP A 53 22.27 7.60 3.18
CA ASP A 53 22.60 7.26 4.57
C ASP A 53 22.71 8.51 5.47
N ALA A 54 23.08 9.66 4.91
CA ALA A 54 23.14 10.91 5.68
C ALA A 54 21.75 11.39 6.00
N LEU A 55 20.82 11.34 5.03
CA LEU A 55 19.40 11.63 5.25
C LEU A 55 18.76 10.63 6.21
N TYR A 56 19.09 9.34 6.10
CA TYR A 56 18.59 8.30 7.00
C TYR A 56 18.92 8.62 8.46
N LYS A 57 20.20 8.91 8.76
CA LYS A 57 20.65 9.31 10.12
C LYS A 57 20.00 10.63 10.57
N LYS A 58 19.97 11.64 9.69
CA LYS A 58 19.33 12.94 9.98
C LYS A 58 17.84 12.77 10.34
N ASN A 59 17.16 11.81 9.74
CA ASN A 59 15.76 11.51 9.99
C ASN A 59 15.54 10.41 11.05
N LYS A 60 16.49 10.21 11.98
CA LYS A 60 16.38 9.25 13.09
C LYS A 60 16.07 7.83 12.61
N ASP A 61 16.87 7.34 11.66
CA ASP A 61 16.77 6.01 11.06
C ASP A 61 15.44 5.74 10.34
N HIS A 62 14.88 6.80 9.74
CA HIS A 62 13.73 6.68 8.85
C HIS A 62 14.16 6.93 7.40
N GLY A 63 13.96 5.94 6.55
CA GLY A 63 14.31 5.95 5.14
C GLY A 63 13.31 6.71 4.25
N PRO A 64 13.52 6.64 2.93
CA PRO A 64 12.64 7.24 1.94
C PRO A 64 11.20 6.76 2.06
N ILE A 65 10.25 7.67 1.79
CA ILE A 65 8.82 7.38 1.95
C ILE A 65 7.98 8.20 0.96
N LEU A 66 7.00 7.55 0.35
CA LEU A 66 5.90 8.14 -0.40
C LEU A 66 4.65 8.12 0.46
N PHE A 67 4.04 9.29 0.68
CA PHE A 67 2.73 9.44 1.29
C PHE A 67 1.69 9.79 0.23
N TYR A 68 0.46 9.36 0.46
CA TYR A 68 -0.70 9.75 -0.32
C TYR A 68 -1.80 10.23 0.63
N ASP A 69 -2.06 11.53 0.60
CA ASP A 69 -3.09 12.16 1.42
C ASP A 69 -4.47 11.83 0.81
N LEU A 70 -5.22 10.98 1.48
CA LEU A 70 -6.50 10.46 1.05
C LEU A 70 -7.31 10.04 2.28
N ALA A 71 -8.52 10.57 2.41
CA ALA A 71 -9.45 10.17 3.46
C ALA A 71 -10.25 8.94 3.02
N TYR A 72 -10.22 7.88 3.83
CA TYR A 72 -11.00 6.66 3.62
C TYR A 72 -11.19 5.89 4.93
N THR A 73 -12.19 5.00 4.96
CA THR A 73 -12.36 4.01 6.03
C THR A 73 -12.13 2.63 5.46
N ASP A 74 -12.90 2.26 4.46
CA ASP A 74 -12.77 1.02 3.71
C ASP A 74 -12.15 1.32 2.34
N ALA A 75 -11.25 0.46 1.89
CA ALA A 75 -10.63 0.59 0.58
C ALA A 75 -9.94 -0.71 0.15
N VAL A 76 -9.75 -0.86 -1.15
CA VAL A 76 -8.86 -1.85 -1.75
C VAL A 76 -7.66 -1.11 -2.34
N ILE A 77 -6.48 -1.36 -1.80
CA ILE A 77 -5.24 -0.68 -2.16
C ILE A 77 -4.36 -1.67 -2.92
N HIS A 78 -3.98 -1.32 -4.13
CA HIS A 78 -3.05 -2.09 -4.97
C HIS A 78 -1.78 -1.28 -5.19
N PHE A 79 -0.65 -1.94 -5.13
CA PHE A 79 0.63 -1.39 -5.56
C PHE A 79 1.60 -2.52 -5.90
N ALA A 80 2.62 -2.20 -6.68
CA ALA A 80 3.73 -3.12 -6.92
C ALA A 80 5.03 -2.49 -6.48
N VAL A 81 5.94 -3.31 -5.93
CA VAL A 81 7.26 -2.89 -5.48
C VAL A 81 8.34 -3.80 -6.05
N LYS A 82 9.49 -3.20 -6.34
CA LYS A 82 10.70 -3.90 -6.76
C LYS A 82 11.88 -3.36 -5.94
N PRO A 83 12.26 -4.06 -4.84
CA PRO A 83 13.48 -3.77 -4.11
C PRO A 83 14.71 -4.31 -4.85
N ASP A 84 15.87 -3.72 -4.60
CA ASP A 84 17.15 -4.35 -4.93
C ASP A 84 17.61 -5.32 -3.81
N ALA A 85 18.72 -6.01 -4.03
CA ALA A 85 19.28 -6.99 -3.07
C ALA A 85 19.79 -6.35 -1.76
N ALA A 86 20.09 -5.04 -1.76
CA ALA A 86 20.56 -4.32 -0.57
C ALA A 86 19.41 -3.86 0.34
N ASN A 87 18.16 -3.90 -0.15
CA ASN A 87 17.01 -3.51 0.63
C ASN A 87 16.78 -4.45 1.82
N LYS A 88 16.56 -3.88 3.00
CA LYS A 88 16.31 -4.64 4.23
C LYS A 88 14.86 -4.64 4.65
N MET A 89 14.10 -3.63 4.28
CA MET A 89 12.73 -3.47 4.74
C MET A 89 11.91 -2.59 3.80
N ILE A 90 10.70 -3.02 3.48
CA ILE A 90 9.66 -2.20 2.88
C ILE A 90 8.47 -2.17 3.83
N VAL A 91 7.86 -1.00 4.00
CA VAL A 91 6.76 -0.78 4.92
C VAL A 91 5.60 -0.13 4.19
N PHE A 92 4.45 -0.78 4.19
CA PHE A 92 3.16 -0.16 3.86
C PHE A 92 2.46 0.24 5.16
N THR A 93 1.91 1.45 5.24
CA THR A 93 1.15 1.91 6.41
C THR A 93 -0.13 2.64 5.99
N ALA A 94 -1.25 2.26 6.58
CA ALA A 94 -2.48 3.06 6.61
C ALA A 94 -2.47 3.89 7.89
N ASN A 95 -2.61 5.21 7.77
CA ASN A 95 -2.52 6.16 8.88
C ASN A 95 -3.85 6.87 9.09
N GLY A 96 -4.24 7.06 10.34
CA GLY A 96 -5.35 7.90 10.77
C GLY A 96 -4.87 9.24 11.35
N ALA A 97 -5.80 10.05 11.84
CA ALA A 97 -5.49 11.33 12.48
C ALA A 97 -4.63 11.17 13.74
N GLU A 98 -4.80 10.08 14.47
CA GLU A 98 -4.11 9.76 15.72
C GLU A 98 -2.89 8.84 15.52
N GLY A 99 -2.30 8.79 14.33
CA GLY A 99 -1.14 7.97 14.01
C GLY A 99 -1.47 6.73 13.18
N HIS A 100 -0.66 5.68 13.34
CA HIS A 100 -0.81 4.47 12.54
C HIS A 100 -2.10 3.71 12.88
N VAL A 101 -2.67 3.04 11.86
CA VAL A 101 -3.86 2.17 11.99
C VAL A 101 -3.47 0.73 11.69
N PHE A 102 -2.83 0.50 10.56
CA PHE A 102 -2.45 -0.82 10.06
C PHE A 102 -1.13 -0.74 9.31
N ARG A 103 -0.29 -1.78 9.43
CA ARG A 103 1.02 -1.83 8.79
C ARG A 103 1.38 -3.22 8.31
N LEU A 104 1.97 -3.29 7.12
CA LEU A 104 2.74 -4.42 6.63
C LEU A 104 4.23 -4.07 6.66
N VAL A 105 5.05 -5.00 7.11
CA VAL A 105 6.51 -4.88 7.13
C VAL A 105 7.09 -6.07 6.39
N PHE A 106 7.66 -5.83 5.22
CA PHE A 106 8.37 -6.85 4.44
C PHE A 106 9.86 -6.77 4.74
N SER A 107 10.47 -7.89 5.03
CA SER A 107 11.90 -8.02 5.30
C SER A 107 12.42 -9.38 4.84
N GLN A 108 13.71 -9.65 5.06
CA GLN A 108 14.29 -10.97 4.81
C GLN A 108 13.66 -12.07 5.69
N ALA A 109 13.12 -11.73 6.85
CA ALA A 109 12.40 -12.66 7.72
C ALA A 109 10.99 -13.00 7.24
N GLY A 110 10.46 -12.29 6.25
CA GLY A 110 9.10 -12.45 5.74
C GLY A 110 8.26 -11.19 5.92
N MET A 111 6.94 -11.36 5.98
CA MET A 111 5.97 -10.26 6.15
C MET A 111 5.42 -10.26 7.58
N GLY A 112 5.62 -9.15 8.29
CA GLY A 112 4.94 -8.86 9.55
C GLY A 112 3.68 -8.04 9.32
N VAL A 113 2.60 -8.34 10.07
CA VAL A 113 1.32 -7.63 10.01
C VAL A 113 1.01 -7.05 11.38
N ARG A 114 0.70 -5.76 11.45
CA ARG A 114 0.54 -5.03 12.71
C ARG A 114 -0.70 -4.13 12.70
N ALA A 115 -1.39 -4.09 13.83
CA ALA A 115 -2.43 -3.12 14.15
C ALA A 115 -1.93 -2.14 15.22
N PHE A 116 -2.52 -0.96 15.28
CA PHE A 116 -2.14 0.10 16.23
C PHE A 116 -3.39 0.61 16.94
N PRO A 117 -3.74 0.03 18.11
CA PRO A 117 -4.83 0.53 18.93
C PRO A 117 -4.51 1.96 19.42
N PRO A 118 -5.48 2.88 19.43
CA PRO A 118 -5.27 4.26 19.89
C PRO A 118 -5.04 4.33 21.41
N GLU A 119 -5.54 3.35 22.16
CA GLU A 119 -5.46 3.30 23.62
C GLU A 119 -4.10 2.84 24.13
N GLU A 120 -3.29 2.24 23.28
CA GLU A 120 -1.96 1.74 23.68
C GLU A 120 -1.01 2.91 23.92
N LYS A 121 -0.48 2.97 25.14
CA LYS A 121 0.58 3.93 25.51
C LYS A 121 1.75 3.80 24.53
N ASP A 122 2.30 4.94 24.12
CA ASP A 122 3.43 5.02 23.18
C ASP A 122 3.12 4.47 21.78
N HIS A 123 1.84 4.40 21.39
CA HIS A 123 1.41 3.88 20.06
C HIS A 123 1.98 2.50 19.74
N LYS A 124 2.08 1.63 20.73
CA LYS A 124 2.59 0.26 20.56
C LYS A 124 1.73 -0.51 19.58
N SER A 125 2.39 -1.21 18.67
CA SER A 125 1.69 -2.08 17.73
C SER A 125 1.42 -3.45 18.32
N ILE A 126 0.29 -4.04 17.94
CA ILE A 126 -0.05 -5.44 18.19
C ILE A 126 0.30 -6.24 16.93
N SER A 127 1.01 -7.36 17.09
CA SER A 127 1.27 -8.28 15.98
C SER A 127 0.03 -9.09 15.68
N LEU A 128 -0.45 -9.03 14.43
CA LEU A 128 -1.56 -9.85 13.93
C LEU A 128 -1.06 -11.11 13.21
N GLY A 129 0.21 -11.11 12.78
CA GLY A 129 0.81 -12.25 12.10
C GLY A 129 2.24 -11.99 11.66
N ASN A 130 2.97 -13.09 11.46
CA ASN A 130 4.29 -13.11 10.86
C ASN A 130 4.36 -14.25 9.84
N GLU A 131 4.47 -13.91 8.58
CA GLU A 131 4.39 -14.83 7.45
C GLU A 131 5.80 -15.02 6.84
N ALA A 132 6.57 -15.94 7.39
CA ALA A 132 7.99 -16.13 7.03
C ALA A 132 8.22 -16.49 5.55
N ALA A 133 7.25 -17.17 4.92
CA ALA A 133 7.31 -17.54 3.51
C ALA A 133 7.00 -16.40 2.54
N VAL A 134 6.40 -15.29 3.02
CA VAL A 134 5.98 -14.17 2.17
C VAL A 134 7.13 -13.18 2.03
N LYS A 135 7.81 -13.21 0.89
CA LYS A 135 8.96 -12.35 0.57
C LYS A 135 8.74 -11.63 -0.74
N LEU A 136 9.24 -10.40 -0.82
CA LEU A 136 9.26 -9.64 -2.07
C LEU A 136 10.41 -10.12 -2.97
N LYS A 137 10.19 -10.09 -4.29
CA LYS A 137 11.21 -10.43 -5.29
C LYS A 137 12.20 -9.30 -5.42
N THR A 138 13.50 -9.60 -5.45
CA THR A 138 14.57 -8.63 -5.69
C THR A 138 14.94 -8.47 -7.17
N ASP A 139 14.51 -9.41 -8.00
CA ASP A 139 14.75 -9.46 -9.45
C ASP A 139 13.51 -9.10 -10.28
N GLY A 140 12.42 -8.73 -9.66
CA GLY A 140 11.16 -8.44 -10.33
C GLY A 140 10.15 -7.70 -9.46
N TRP A 141 9.01 -7.39 -10.05
CA TRP A 141 7.91 -6.75 -9.37
C TRP A 141 7.13 -7.73 -8.48
N SER A 142 6.85 -7.32 -7.26
CA SER A 142 5.94 -8.00 -6.35
C SER A 142 4.66 -7.17 -6.22
N LYS A 143 3.53 -7.75 -6.64
CA LYS A 143 2.21 -7.11 -6.50
C LYS A 143 1.67 -7.36 -5.10
N VAL A 144 1.21 -6.30 -4.46
CA VAL A 144 0.61 -6.30 -3.14
C VAL A 144 -0.80 -5.73 -3.24
N SER A 145 -1.76 -6.40 -2.62
CA SER A 145 -3.12 -5.90 -2.44
C SER A 145 -3.46 -5.93 -0.96
N VAL A 146 -4.05 -4.85 -0.49
CA VAL A 146 -4.54 -4.70 0.89
C VAL A 146 -5.98 -4.24 0.82
N GLU A 147 -6.90 -5.12 1.17
CA GLU A 147 -8.32 -4.80 1.30
C GLU A 147 -8.63 -4.56 2.77
N LEU A 148 -9.13 -3.37 3.09
CA LEU A 148 -9.58 -2.95 4.42
C LEU A 148 -11.10 -2.85 4.40
N ARG A 149 -11.79 -3.67 5.22
CA ARG A 149 -13.25 -3.67 5.35
C ARG A 149 -13.64 -3.83 6.81
N GLY A 150 -14.25 -2.80 7.38
CA GLY A 150 -14.58 -2.78 8.80
C GLY A 150 -13.33 -3.09 9.64
N THR A 151 -13.40 -4.12 10.49
CA THR A 151 -12.30 -4.55 11.38
C THR A 151 -11.29 -5.51 10.70
N GLN A 152 -11.46 -5.81 9.42
CA GLN A 152 -10.67 -6.80 8.71
C GLN A 152 -9.70 -6.17 7.70
N ALA A 153 -8.52 -6.81 7.56
CA ALA A 153 -7.54 -6.54 6.52
C ALA A 153 -7.22 -7.85 5.78
N THR A 154 -7.62 -7.95 4.52
CA THR A 154 -7.20 -9.05 3.65
C THR A 154 -5.98 -8.63 2.85
N VAL A 155 -4.88 -9.35 3.03
CA VAL A 155 -3.59 -9.09 2.38
C VAL A 155 -3.32 -10.17 1.35
N LYS A 156 -2.97 -9.73 0.13
CA LYS A 156 -2.55 -10.63 -0.96
C LYS A 156 -1.16 -10.23 -1.48
N VAL A 157 -0.25 -11.19 -1.58
CA VAL A 157 1.09 -11.03 -2.15
C VAL A 157 1.41 -12.25 -3.02
N GLY A 158 1.40 -12.10 -4.33
CA GLY A 158 1.48 -13.24 -5.25
C GLY A 158 0.34 -14.23 -4.99
N GLU A 159 0.66 -15.49 -4.73
CA GLU A 159 -0.32 -16.55 -4.40
C GLU A 159 -0.77 -16.53 -2.93
N PHE A 160 -0.07 -15.82 -2.06
CA PHE A 160 -0.46 -15.72 -0.66
C PHE A 160 -1.69 -14.84 -0.50
N THR A 161 -2.66 -15.31 0.29
CA THR A 161 -3.84 -14.52 0.69
C THR A 161 -4.21 -14.88 2.11
N LYS A 162 -4.39 -13.87 2.98
CA LYS A 162 -4.82 -14.07 4.36
C LYS A 162 -5.56 -12.85 4.90
N THR A 163 -6.58 -13.09 5.70
CA THR A 163 -7.34 -12.06 6.41
C THR A 163 -6.90 -11.99 7.87
N TYR A 164 -6.71 -10.76 8.35
CA TYR A 164 -6.39 -10.43 9.73
C TYR A 164 -7.51 -9.56 10.29
N GLU A 165 -7.77 -9.67 11.58
CA GLU A 165 -8.85 -8.93 12.22
C GLU A 165 -8.37 -8.19 13.47
N HIS A 166 -8.75 -6.92 13.58
CA HIS A 166 -8.54 -6.11 14.78
C HIS A 166 -9.41 -4.86 14.73
N ALA A 167 -10.02 -4.47 15.83
CA ALA A 167 -10.93 -3.32 15.91
C ALA A 167 -10.32 -2.01 15.39
N SER A 168 -9.00 -1.77 15.61
CA SER A 168 -8.33 -0.56 15.15
C SER A 168 -8.29 -0.41 13.63
N ILE A 169 -8.44 -1.50 12.85
CA ILE A 169 -8.44 -1.45 11.38
C ILE A 169 -9.63 -0.65 10.86
N GLY A 170 -10.78 -0.70 11.57
CA GLY A 170 -12.01 0.02 11.20
C GLY A 170 -11.93 1.54 11.38
N ARG A 171 -10.87 2.10 11.98
CA ARG A 171 -10.74 3.55 12.16
C ARG A 171 -10.61 4.27 10.81
N ALA A 172 -11.09 5.53 10.77
CA ALA A 172 -10.89 6.42 9.62
C ALA A 172 -9.39 6.64 9.36
N LYS A 173 -8.99 6.62 8.08
CA LYS A 173 -7.63 6.87 7.61
C LYS A 173 -7.59 8.22 6.91
N THR A 174 -6.47 8.92 7.04
CA THR A 174 -6.22 10.23 6.44
C THR A 174 -5.15 10.17 5.35
N ASN A 175 -4.33 9.13 5.36
CA ASN A 175 -3.33 8.88 4.34
C ASN A 175 -2.87 7.42 4.34
N LEU A 176 -2.18 7.03 3.29
CA LEU A 176 -1.38 5.82 3.24
C LEU A 176 0.06 6.14 2.86
N SER A 177 0.97 5.23 3.12
CA SER A 177 2.37 5.41 2.75
C SER A 177 3.07 4.09 2.40
N VAL A 178 4.05 4.20 1.50
CA VAL A 178 5.02 3.15 1.19
C VAL A 178 6.41 3.72 1.45
N GLY A 179 7.14 3.13 2.38
CA GLY A 179 8.49 3.52 2.73
C GLY A 179 9.43 2.32 2.78
N PHE A 180 10.73 2.58 2.85
CA PHE A 180 11.72 1.52 2.88
C PHE A 180 13.00 1.92 3.62
N SER A 181 13.86 0.94 3.92
CA SER A 181 15.20 1.16 4.45
C SER A 181 16.22 0.34 3.69
N TYR A 182 17.34 0.98 3.36
CA TYR A 182 18.49 0.48 2.62
C TYR A 182 18.20 0.15 1.16
N GLY A 183 19.24 0.27 0.34
CA GLY A 183 19.19 -0.03 -1.09
C GLY A 183 18.29 0.89 -1.89
N THR A 184 17.81 0.37 -3.01
CA THR A 184 16.94 1.05 -3.96
C THR A 184 15.59 0.33 -4.02
N VAL A 185 14.51 1.10 -4.05
CA VAL A 185 13.16 0.59 -4.26
C VAL A 185 12.46 1.36 -5.35
N SER A 186 11.79 0.62 -6.23
CA SER A 186 10.83 1.17 -7.20
C SER A 186 9.41 0.80 -6.79
N VAL A 187 8.46 1.72 -6.99
CA VAL A 187 7.02 1.55 -6.72
C VAL A 187 6.25 1.87 -7.99
N THR A 188 5.24 1.08 -8.32
CA THR A 188 4.33 1.30 -9.47
C THR A 188 2.91 0.81 -9.17
N GLU A 189 1.99 1.02 -10.09
CA GLU A 189 0.59 0.53 -10.05
C GLU A 189 -0.16 0.90 -8.76
N LEU A 190 0.05 2.11 -8.20
CA LEU A 190 -0.64 2.49 -6.97
C LEU A 190 -2.06 2.97 -7.27
N VAL A 191 -3.03 2.16 -6.85
CA VAL A 191 -4.46 2.41 -7.04
C VAL A 191 -5.20 2.17 -5.73
N VAL A 192 -6.14 3.05 -5.40
CA VAL A 192 -7.04 2.90 -4.26
C VAL A 192 -8.47 2.93 -4.76
N ASN A 193 -9.22 1.87 -4.52
CA ASN A 193 -10.63 1.71 -4.86
C ASN A 193 -11.49 1.72 -3.59
N ARG A 194 -12.79 1.95 -3.76
CA ARG A 194 -13.80 1.77 -2.69
C ARG A 194 -14.11 0.30 -2.43
#